data_2c49081f3cbf1ac5c8c5915eb47cb87f
#
_entry.id   2c49081f3cbf1ac5c8c5915eb47cb87f
#
_cell.length_a   1.000
_cell.length_b   1.000
_cell.length_c   1.000
_cell.angle_alpha   90.00
_cell.angle_beta   90.00
_cell.angle_gamma   90.00
#
_symmetry.space_group_name_H-M   'P 1'
#
loop_
_entity.id
_entity.type
_entity.pdbx_description
1 polymer ?
#
loop_
_entity_poly.entity_id
_entity_poly.type
_entity_poly.pdbx_seq_one_letter_code
_entity_poly.pdbx_strand_id
1 'polypeptide(L)'
;YMLGRLNILMGGRCAEKLIFRDISTGAGNDIEVATSIARKMVCDWGMSEKIGPLKFGKKNEEVFLGKELSQQKNYSEEKSILIDSEISKLVKDAELTADNILFKFKHQLEDIAKELLEKETISGDEMRSIIKGINGNTKSKKKEEKPRITRRRSNKDK
;
A
#
# COMPACT_ATOMS: atom_id res chain seq x y z
N TYR A 1 -11.91 3.16 -4.23
CA TYR A 1 -10.80 3.71 -3.44
C TYR A 1 -10.49 2.84 -2.21
N MET A 2 -11.48 2.55 -1.35
CA MET A 2 -11.26 1.78 -0.10
C MET A 2 -10.76 0.36 -0.34
N LEU A 3 -11.31 -0.36 -1.31
CA LEU A 3 -10.81 -1.68 -1.70
C LEU A 3 -9.33 -1.63 -2.13
N GLY A 4 -8.94 -0.62 -2.94
CA GLY A 4 -7.55 -0.44 -3.32
C GLY A 4 -6.63 -0.18 -2.11
N ARG A 5 -7.13 0.55 -1.11
CA ARG A 5 -6.37 0.78 0.13
C ARG A 5 -6.19 -0.50 0.95
N LEU A 6 -7.21 -1.36 1.02
CA LEU A 6 -7.07 -2.69 1.64
C LEU A 6 -5.99 -3.53 0.93
N ASN A 7 -6.01 -3.54 -0.41
CA ASN A 7 -5.00 -4.28 -1.20
C ASN A 7 -3.57 -3.79 -0.90
N ILE A 8 -3.37 -2.47 -0.77
CA ILE A 8 -2.06 -1.89 -0.44
C ILE A 8 -1.59 -2.35 0.95
N LEU A 9 -2.49 -2.30 1.95
CA LEU A 9 -2.18 -2.73 3.32
C LEU A 9 -1.80 -4.21 3.40
N MET A 10 -2.42 -5.06 2.58
CA MET A 10 -2.07 -6.49 2.53
C MET A 10 -0.77 -6.76 1.76
N GLY A 11 -0.27 -5.80 0.99
CA GLY A 11 0.88 -5.98 0.10
C GLY A 11 2.16 -6.41 0.80
N GLY A 12 2.50 -5.80 1.94
CA GLY A 12 3.71 -6.13 2.70
C GLY A 12 3.70 -7.60 3.17
N ARG A 13 2.61 -8.01 3.80
CA ARG A 13 2.41 -9.40 4.26
C ARG A 13 2.49 -10.41 3.10
N CYS A 14 1.84 -10.10 1.98
CA CYS A 14 1.86 -10.96 0.81
C CYS A 14 3.26 -11.06 0.18
N ALA A 15 4.02 -9.96 0.18
CA ALA A 15 5.41 -9.96 -0.29
C ALA A 15 6.31 -10.83 0.59
N GLU A 16 6.21 -10.73 1.92
CA GLU A 16 6.94 -11.58 2.86
C GLU A 16 6.63 -13.07 2.62
N LYS A 17 5.36 -13.42 2.54
CA LYS A 17 4.89 -14.79 2.28
C LYS A 17 5.41 -15.33 0.93
N LEU A 18 5.42 -14.48 -0.12
CA LEU A 18 5.88 -14.86 -1.46
C LEU A 18 7.38 -15.11 -1.52
N ILE A 19 8.18 -14.30 -0.82
CA ILE A 19 9.65 -14.34 -0.90
C ILE A 19 10.24 -15.25 0.17
N PHE A 20 9.82 -15.10 1.43
CA PHE A 20 10.41 -15.80 2.57
C PHE A 20 9.66 -17.08 2.96
N ARG A 21 8.45 -17.29 2.40
CA ARG A 21 7.54 -18.39 2.77
C ARG A 21 7.16 -18.39 4.25
N ASP A 22 7.31 -17.26 4.89
CA ASP A 22 7.02 -17.03 6.29
C ASP A 22 6.31 -15.69 6.48
N ILE A 23 5.73 -15.48 7.64
CA ILE A 23 4.98 -14.27 7.96
C ILE A 23 5.55 -13.71 9.24
N SER A 24 6.08 -12.50 9.18
CA SER A 24 6.59 -11.80 10.36
C SER A 24 5.50 -11.02 11.10
N THR A 25 5.84 -10.49 12.26
CA THR A 25 4.99 -9.58 13.02
C THR A 25 4.94 -8.18 12.42
N GLY A 26 5.77 -7.87 11.41
CA GLY A 26 5.89 -6.55 10.78
C GLY A 26 4.59 -6.05 10.16
N ALA A 27 3.76 -6.96 9.65
CA ALA A 27 2.46 -6.63 9.07
C ALA A 27 1.33 -6.39 10.10
N GLY A 28 1.60 -6.46 11.41
CA GLY A 28 0.58 -6.38 12.45
C GLY A 28 -0.24 -5.09 12.40
N ASN A 29 0.41 -3.95 12.26
CA ASN A 29 -0.26 -2.65 12.13
C ASN A 29 -1.11 -2.55 10.85
N ASP A 30 -0.64 -3.07 9.74
CA ASP A 30 -1.37 -3.04 8.47
C ASP A 30 -2.65 -3.88 8.54
N ILE A 31 -2.59 -5.03 9.22
CA ILE A 31 -3.77 -5.88 9.48
C ILE A 31 -4.78 -5.16 10.36
N GLU A 32 -4.33 -4.47 11.42
CA GLU A 32 -5.20 -3.70 12.31
C GLU A 32 -5.91 -2.58 11.55
N VAL A 33 -5.17 -1.80 10.77
CA VAL A 33 -5.70 -0.71 9.93
C VAL A 33 -6.67 -1.25 8.89
N ALA A 34 -6.34 -2.35 8.19
CA ALA A 34 -7.20 -2.99 7.20
C ALA A 34 -8.50 -3.47 7.83
N THR A 35 -8.43 -4.14 8.98
CA THR A 35 -9.61 -4.59 9.73
C THR A 35 -10.50 -3.42 10.13
N SER A 36 -9.90 -2.32 10.60
CA SER A 36 -10.63 -1.10 10.96
C SER A 36 -11.35 -0.48 9.77
N ILE A 37 -10.68 -0.39 8.61
CA ILE A 37 -11.27 0.10 7.37
C ILE A 37 -12.41 -0.80 6.91
N ALA A 38 -12.20 -2.12 6.86
CA ALA A 38 -13.24 -3.08 6.47
C ALA A 38 -14.47 -3.00 7.38
N ARG A 39 -14.25 -2.84 8.70
CA ARG A 39 -15.34 -2.64 9.67
C ARG A 39 -16.13 -1.36 9.39
N LYS A 40 -15.45 -0.25 9.09
CA LYS A 40 -16.13 1.01 8.70
C LYS A 40 -16.90 0.85 7.39
N MET A 41 -16.35 0.13 6.41
CA MET A 41 -17.03 -0.14 5.14
C MET A 41 -18.34 -0.89 5.37
N VAL A 42 -18.34 -1.90 6.22
CA VAL A 42 -19.49 -2.72 6.52
C VAL A 42 -20.49 -2.03 7.46
N CYS A 43 -19.98 -1.47 8.57
CA CYS A 43 -20.82 -0.99 9.67
C CYS A 43 -21.23 0.47 9.55
N ASP A 44 -20.34 1.35 9.02
CA ASP A 44 -20.60 2.79 9.01
C ASP A 44 -21.06 3.29 7.63
N TRP A 45 -20.53 2.71 6.56
CA TRP A 45 -20.76 3.20 5.19
C TRP A 45 -21.73 2.33 4.37
N GLY A 46 -22.22 1.21 4.94
CA GLY A 46 -23.20 0.34 4.29
C GLY A 46 -22.71 -0.24 2.96
N MET A 47 -21.42 -0.55 2.84
CA MET A 47 -20.81 -1.05 1.60
C MET A 47 -20.92 -2.57 1.41
N SER A 48 -21.61 -3.29 2.30
CA SER A 48 -21.89 -4.72 2.13
C SER A 48 -23.27 -4.92 1.53
N GLU A 49 -23.35 -5.62 0.41
CA GLU A 49 -24.63 -5.96 -0.23
C GLU A 49 -25.51 -6.84 0.66
N LYS A 50 -24.91 -7.76 1.42
CA LYS A 50 -25.66 -8.67 2.31
C LYS A 50 -26.24 -7.97 3.53
N ILE A 51 -25.58 -6.94 4.01
CA ILE A 51 -26.00 -6.19 5.19
C ILE A 51 -26.92 -5.03 4.79
N GLY A 52 -26.68 -4.46 3.62
CA GLY A 52 -27.40 -3.30 3.11
C GLY A 52 -26.90 -1.97 3.69
N PRO A 53 -27.54 -0.85 3.30
CA PRO A 53 -27.15 0.50 3.69
C PRO A 53 -27.63 0.84 5.11
N LEU A 54 -27.21 0.05 6.07
CA LEU A 54 -27.54 0.23 7.48
C LEU A 54 -26.28 0.57 8.27
N LYS A 55 -26.43 1.41 9.27
CA LYS A 55 -25.34 1.75 10.19
C LYS A 55 -25.41 0.87 11.44
N PHE A 56 -24.35 0.13 11.67
CA PHE A 56 -24.15 -0.69 12.86
C PHE A 56 -22.94 -0.14 13.61
N GLY A 57 -23.15 0.43 14.76
CA GLY A 57 -22.05 0.96 15.55
C GLY A 57 -22.57 1.39 16.90
N LYS A 58 -21.66 1.53 17.84
CA LYS A 58 -21.96 2.11 19.15
C LYS A 58 -22.47 3.53 18.90
N LYS A 59 -23.64 3.90 19.39
CA LYS A 59 -23.87 5.29 19.73
C LYS A 59 -22.77 5.66 20.70
N ASN A 60 -21.92 6.62 20.33
CA ASN A 60 -21.10 7.33 21.30
C ASN A 60 -22.09 8.11 22.19
N GLU A 61 -22.68 7.44 23.15
CA GLU A 61 -23.27 8.13 24.27
C GLU A 61 -22.08 8.64 25.07
N GLU A 62 -22.02 9.96 25.19
CA GLU A 62 -21.01 10.66 25.98
C GLU A 62 -20.91 9.95 27.33
N VAL A 63 -19.68 9.54 27.67
CA VAL A 63 -19.38 8.86 28.93
C VAL A 63 -19.64 9.83 30.05
N PHE A 64 -20.85 9.79 30.60
CA PHE A 64 -21.13 10.47 31.84
C PHE A 64 -20.44 9.68 32.95
N LEU A 65 -19.47 10.32 33.59
CA LEU A 65 -18.67 9.79 34.70
C LEU A 65 -19.57 9.01 35.70
N GLY A 66 -19.35 7.69 35.77
CA GLY A 66 -19.84 6.88 36.90
C GLY A 66 -20.76 5.71 36.58
N LYS A 67 -21.11 5.39 35.32
CA LYS A 67 -21.79 4.14 34.97
C LYS A 67 -20.90 3.30 34.05
N GLU A 68 -20.50 2.12 34.55
CA GLU A 68 -20.06 1.01 33.69
C GLU A 68 -21.23 0.60 32.80
N LEU A 69 -21.32 1.24 31.62
CA LEU A 69 -22.30 0.87 30.62
C LEU A 69 -21.78 -0.40 29.94
N SER A 70 -22.40 -1.53 30.30
CA SER A 70 -22.30 -2.74 29.50
C SER A 70 -22.53 -2.39 28.04
N GLN A 71 -21.54 -2.70 27.21
CA GLN A 71 -21.55 -2.40 25.77
C GLN A 71 -22.66 -3.23 25.10
N GLN A 72 -23.91 -2.80 25.18
CA GLN A 72 -25.00 -3.46 24.47
C GLN A 72 -24.80 -3.25 22.96
N LYS A 73 -24.60 -4.36 22.25
CA LYS A 73 -24.66 -4.39 20.79
C LYS A 73 -26.10 -4.06 20.39
N ASN A 74 -26.30 -3.07 19.52
CA ASN A 74 -27.63 -2.68 19.03
C ASN A 74 -28.17 -3.61 17.96
N TYR A 75 -27.68 -4.86 17.85
CA TYR A 75 -28.06 -5.82 16.83
C TYR A 75 -27.92 -7.26 17.35
N SER A 76 -28.69 -8.17 16.72
CA SER A 76 -28.78 -9.60 17.09
C SER A 76 -27.42 -10.31 16.91
N GLU A 77 -27.26 -11.45 17.56
CA GLU A 77 -26.05 -12.29 17.40
C GLU A 77 -25.90 -12.78 15.96
N GLU A 78 -26.98 -13.16 15.28
CA GLU A 78 -26.98 -13.53 13.86
C GLU A 78 -26.39 -12.40 12.99
N LYS A 79 -26.80 -11.15 13.28
CA LYS A 79 -26.28 -9.98 12.56
C LYS A 79 -24.80 -9.73 12.87
N SER A 80 -24.35 -9.99 14.09
CA SER A 80 -22.95 -9.95 14.50
C SER A 80 -22.11 -10.89 13.66
N ILE A 81 -22.53 -12.14 13.55
CA ILE A 81 -21.86 -13.18 12.76
C ILE A 81 -21.76 -12.76 11.29
N LEU A 82 -22.85 -12.21 10.73
CA LEU A 82 -22.88 -11.74 9.36
C LEU A 82 -21.92 -10.58 9.13
N ILE A 83 -21.86 -9.60 10.05
CA ILE A 83 -20.92 -8.47 10.01
C ILE A 83 -19.48 -9.00 10.02
N ASP A 84 -19.13 -9.88 10.93
CA ASP A 84 -17.78 -10.43 11.04
C ASP A 84 -17.40 -11.25 9.80
N SER A 85 -18.36 -11.98 9.21
CA SER A 85 -18.17 -12.69 7.94
C SER A 85 -17.85 -11.73 6.78
N GLU A 86 -18.60 -10.64 6.64
CA GLU A 86 -18.39 -9.66 5.56
C GLU A 86 -17.07 -8.89 5.74
N ILE A 87 -16.71 -8.54 6.97
CA ILE A 87 -15.39 -7.94 7.27
C ILE A 87 -14.26 -8.89 6.88
N SER A 88 -14.33 -10.15 7.34
CA SER A 88 -13.34 -11.18 7.02
C SER A 88 -13.22 -11.41 5.51
N LYS A 89 -14.34 -11.39 4.79
CA LYS A 89 -14.37 -11.52 3.34
C LYS A 89 -13.61 -10.38 2.67
N LEU A 90 -13.89 -9.12 3.03
CA LEU A 90 -13.22 -7.95 2.44
C LEU A 90 -11.71 -8.01 2.61
N VAL A 91 -11.22 -8.38 3.79
CA VAL A 91 -9.79 -8.48 4.06
C VAL A 91 -9.15 -9.63 3.29
N LYS A 92 -9.81 -10.80 3.22
CA LYS A 92 -9.35 -11.96 2.45
C LYS A 92 -9.32 -11.69 0.95
N ASP A 93 -10.34 -11.04 0.40
CA ASP A 93 -10.40 -10.68 -1.01
C ASP A 93 -9.27 -9.68 -1.37
N ALA A 94 -8.95 -8.76 -0.44
CA ALA A 94 -7.82 -7.85 -0.58
C ALA A 94 -6.48 -8.60 -0.55
N GLU A 95 -6.29 -9.55 0.37
CA GLU A 95 -5.09 -10.39 0.45
C GLU A 95 -4.91 -11.18 -0.85
N LEU A 96 -5.96 -11.85 -1.36
CA LEU A 96 -5.92 -12.59 -2.61
C LEU A 96 -5.57 -11.70 -3.81
N THR A 97 -6.11 -10.49 -3.84
CA THR A 97 -5.80 -9.52 -4.89
C THR A 97 -4.34 -9.11 -4.85
N ALA A 98 -3.80 -8.81 -3.66
CA ALA A 98 -2.40 -8.47 -3.46
C ALA A 98 -1.47 -9.64 -3.82
N ASP A 99 -1.79 -10.87 -3.39
CA ASP A 99 -1.06 -12.10 -3.75
C ASP A 99 -0.98 -12.27 -5.27
N ASN A 100 -2.09 -12.13 -5.98
CA ASN A 100 -2.14 -12.27 -7.44
C ASN A 100 -1.29 -11.21 -8.16
N ILE A 101 -1.35 -9.95 -7.70
CA ILE A 101 -0.55 -8.86 -8.26
C ILE A 101 0.93 -9.14 -8.04
N LEU A 102 1.34 -9.44 -6.81
CA LEU A 102 2.74 -9.69 -6.46
C LEU A 102 3.30 -10.94 -7.16
N PHE A 103 2.51 -11.99 -7.27
CA PHE A 103 2.91 -13.19 -8.02
C PHE A 103 3.16 -12.86 -9.50
N LYS A 104 2.26 -12.10 -10.13
CA LYS A 104 2.39 -11.68 -11.53
C LYS A 104 3.61 -10.79 -11.77
N PHE A 105 3.93 -9.92 -10.82
CA PHE A 105 5.00 -8.92 -10.92
C PHE A 105 6.19 -9.23 -9.98
N LYS A 106 6.40 -10.52 -9.67
CA LYS A 106 7.46 -10.96 -8.75
C LYS A 106 8.85 -10.47 -9.16
N HIS A 107 9.14 -10.49 -10.46
CA HIS A 107 10.43 -10.04 -10.97
C HIS A 107 10.68 -8.56 -10.68
N GLN A 108 9.68 -7.71 -10.89
CA GLN A 108 9.79 -6.29 -10.57
C GLN A 108 9.95 -6.04 -9.06
N LEU A 109 9.30 -6.84 -8.21
CA LEU A 109 9.50 -6.79 -6.77
C LEU A 109 10.96 -7.10 -6.39
N GLU A 110 11.53 -8.15 -6.98
CA GLU A 110 12.93 -8.54 -6.77
C GLU A 110 13.92 -7.48 -7.28
N ASP A 111 13.64 -6.86 -8.42
CA ASP A 111 14.47 -5.80 -8.99
C ASP A 111 14.44 -4.54 -8.12
N ILE A 112 13.27 -4.13 -7.61
CA ILE A 112 13.14 -3.01 -6.68
C ILE A 112 13.92 -3.30 -5.38
N ALA A 113 13.81 -4.52 -4.86
CA ALA A 113 14.52 -4.91 -3.64
C ALA A 113 16.04 -4.86 -3.83
N LYS A 114 16.57 -5.35 -4.95
CA LYS A 114 18.00 -5.27 -5.28
C LYS A 114 18.48 -3.81 -5.35
N GLU A 115 17.74 -2.97 -6.07
CA GLU A 115 18.10 -1.56 -6.21
C GLU A 115 18.11 -0.83 -4.86
N LEU A 116 17.16 -1.16 -3.96
CA LEU A 116 17.12 -0.63 -2.60
C LEU A 116 18.29 -1.11 -1.73
N LEU A 117 18.72 -2.37 -1.90
CA LEU A 117 19.89 -2.90 -1.19
C LEU A 117 21.20 -2.24 -1.63
N GLU A 118 21.28 -1.81 -2.90
CA GLU A 118 22.49 -1.15 -3.45
C GLU A 118 22.51 0.34 -3.13
N LYS A 119 21.38 1.03 -3.20
CA LYS A 119 21.29 2.50 -3.10
C LYS A 119 20.69 3.01 -1.79
N GLU A 120 20.15 2.13 -0.96
CA GLU A 120 19.38 2.44 0.27
C GLU A 120 18.10 3.26 0.00
N THR A 121 18.07 4.07 -1.05
CA THR A 121 16.91 4.87 -1.47
C THR A 121 16.77 4.86 -2.98
N ILE A 122 15.53 4.85 -3.47
CA ILE A 122 15.19 5.02 -4.89
C ILE A 122 14.13 6.10 -5.04
N SER A 123 14.22 6.85 -6.14
CA SER A 123 13.21 7.85 -6.47
C SER A 123 11.95 7.20 -7.07
N GLY A 124 10.82 7.92 -7.02
CA GLY A 124 9.59 7.46 -7.64
C GLY A 124 9.70 7.26 -9.16
N ASP A 125 10.60 7.97 -9.84
CA ASP A 125 10.85 7.83 -11.28
C ASP A 125 11.66 6.57 -11.58
N GLU A 126 12.69 6.26 -10.78
CA GLU A 126 13.44 5.01 -10.85
C GLU A 126 12.53 3.82 -10.63
N MET A 127 11.70 3.85 -9.58
CA MET A 127 10.72 2.80 -9.30
C MET A 127 9.74 2.59 -10.49
N ARG A 128 9.23 3.66 -11.08
CA ARG A 128 8.36 3.58 -12.26
C ARG A 128 9.06 2.98 -13.47
N SER A 129 10.35 3.25 -13.64
CA SER A 129 11.16 2.69 -14.72
C SER A 129 11.37 1.19 -14.55
N ILE A 130 11.64 0.73 -13.34
CA ILE A 130 11.75 -0.70 -13.02
C ILE A 130 10.43 -1.41 -13.31
N ILE A 131 9.30 -0.87 -12.83
CA ILE A 131 7.96 -1.45 -13.04
C ILE A 131 7.60 -1.55 -14.53
N LYS A 132 8.03 -0.57 -15.35
CA LYS A 132 7.80 -0.60 -16.80
C LYS A 132 8.78 -1.52 -17.56
N GLY A 133 9.72 -2.16 -16.88
CA GLY A 133 10.75 -2.98 -17.52
C GLY A 133 11.77 -2.18 -18.33
N ILE A 134 11.84 -0.86 -18.11
CA ILE A 134 12.84 0.01 -18.69
C ILE A 134 14.03 -0.03 -17.74
N ASN A 135 14.87 -1.07 -17.85
CA ASN A 135 16.12 -1.14 -17.09
C ASN A 135 16.93 0.11 -17.41
N GLY A 136 17.10 0.96 -16.40
CA GLY A 136 17.87 2.19 -16.48
C GLY A 136 19.35 1.97 -16.69
N ASN A 137 19.73 1.43 -17.85
CA ASN A 137 21.10 1.48 -18.34
C ASN A 137 21.34 2.81 -19.04
N THR A 138 21.00 3.90 -18.37
CA THR A 138 21.49 5.23 -18.69
C THR A 138 22.70 5.50 -17.80
N LYS A 139 23.84 4.87 -18.17
CA LYS A 139 25.13 5.45 -17.85
C LYS A 139 25.04 6.93 -18.20
N SER A 140 25.17 7.77 -17.18
CA SER A 140 25.30 9.21 -17.32
C SER A 140 26.28 9.50 -18.46
N LYS A 141 25.79 9.96 -19.61
CA LYS A 141 26.63 10.61 -20.60
C LYS A 141 27.14 11.88 -19.92
N LYS A 142 28.35 11.79 -19.34
CA LYS A 142 29.17 12.96 -19.06
C LYS A 142 29.11 13.82 -20.31
N LYS A 143 28.55 15.01 -20.21
CA LYS A 143 28.72 16.07 -21.19
C LYS A 143 30.23 16.34 -21.25
N GLU A 144 30.88 15.86 -22.28
CA GLU A 144 32.19 16.34 -22.67
C GLU A 144 32.05 17.82 -23.03
N GLU A 145 32.53 18.68 -22.17
CA GLU A 145 32.76 20.09 -22.49
C GLU A 145 33.78 20.15 -23.63
N LYS A 146 33.29 20.55 -24.79
CA LYS A 146 34.17 20.88 -25.92
C LYS A 146 35.09 22.04 -25.49
N PRO A 147 36.43 21.96 -25.71
CA PRO A 147 37.34 23.02 -25.37
C PRO A 147 37.01 24.28 -26.19
N ARG A 148 36.88 25.41 -25.51
CA ARG A 148 36.75 26.73 -26.14
C ARG A 148 38.03 27.06 -26.89
N ILE A 149 37.95 27.09 -28.21
CA ILE A 149 39.03 27.60 -29.07
C ILE A 149 39.06 29.11 -28.90
N THR A 150 40.07 29.60 -28.18
CA THR A 150 40.40 31.02 -28.10
C THR A 150 41.02 31.44 -29.43
N ARG A 151 40.26 32.15 -30.24
CA ARG A 151 40.83 32.86 -31.40
C ARG A 151 41.74 33.99 -30.92
N ARG A 152 43.04 33.80 -31.07
CA ARG A 152 44.05 34.89 -31.01
C ARG A 152 43.77 35.86 -32.14
N ARG A 153 43.44 37.11 -31.81
CA ARG A 153 43.48 38.24 -32.74
C ARG A 153 44.93 38.56 -32.97
N SER A 154 45.42 38.37 -34.21
CA SER A 154 46.68 38.93 -34.64
C SER A 154 46.52 40.42 -34.90
N ASN A 155 47.20 41.21 -34.10
CA ASN A 155 47.43 42.61 -34.37
C ASN A 155 48.44 42.69 -35.51
N LYS A 156 48.11 43.33 -36.61
CA LYS A 156 49.10 43.87 -37.59
C LYS A 156 48.92 45.38 -37.65
N ASP A 157 49.90 46.01 -37.06
CA ASP A 157 50.15 47.43 -37.23
C ASP A 157 50.57 47.76 -38.66
N LYS A 158 49.97 48.82 -39.18
CA LYS A 158 50.66 49.96 -39.79
C LYS A 158 49.64 51.10 -39.87
#